data_8d7ce36d9fd019b76ea463319a7a1fe1
#
_entry.id   8d7ce36d9fd019b76ea463319a7a1fe1
#
_cell.length_a   1.000
_cell.length_b   1.000
_cell.length_c   1.000
_cell.angle_alpha   90.00
_cell.angle_beta   90.00
_cell.angle_gamma   90.00
#
_symmetry.space_group_name_H-M   'P 1'
#
loop_
_entity.id
_entity.type
_entity.pdbx_description
1 polymer ?
#
loop_
_entity_poly.entity_id
_entity_poly.type
_entity_poly.pdbx_seq_one_letter_code
_entity_poly.pdbx_strand_id
1 'polypeptide(L)'
;MSKTLYLVQSPFSATEQALSKVQNLYQSGDDVVLMGDAALYIQHTFIQQLACVFVLEQDAENIAAILSSNLETISYARFAELCLNHSRCISLK
;
A
#
# COMPACT_ATOMS: atom_id res chain seq x y z
N MET A 1 3.02 -10.00 -18.49
CA MET A 1 2.69 -8.59 -18.24
C MET A 1 3.41 -8.10 -17.01
N SER A 2 3.97 -6.91 -17.08
CA SER A 2 4.69 -6.35 -15.94
C SER A 2 3.70 -5.72 -14.96
N LYS A 3 3.93 -5.99 -13.67
CA LYS A 3 3.17 -5.42 -12.58
C LYS A 3 4.11 -4.62 -11.71
N THR A 4 3.63 -3.51 -11.19
CA THR A 4 4.39 -2.66 -10.28
C THR A 4 3.83 -2.78 -8.87
N LEU A 5 4.73 -2.89 -7.91
CA LEU A 5 4.37 -2.85 -6.49
C LEU A 5 4.80 -1.50 -5.94
N TYR A 6 3.85 -0.74 -5.42
CA TYR A 6 4.11 0.57 -4.83
C TYR A 6 4.23 0.41 -3.33
N LEU A 7 5.38 0.80 -2.78
CA LEU A 7 5.66 0.72 -1.34
C LEU A 7 5.57 2.13 -0.77
N VAL A 8 4.46 2.45 -0.12
CA VAL A 8 4.24 3.78 0.46
C VAL A 8 4.67 3.73 1.92
N GLN A 9 5.82 4.31 2.23
CA GLN A 9 6.37 4.35 3.59
C GLN A 9 6.77 5.76 4.00
N SER A 10 6.05 6.74 3.49
CA SER A 10 6.28 8.14 3.80
C SER A 10 5.78 8.49 5.20
N PRO A 11 6.32 9.56 5.83
CA PRO A 11 5.72 10.06 7.06
C PRO A 11 4.30 10.56 6.79
N PHE A 12 3.49 10.63 7.84
CA PHE A 12 2.08 11.00 7.71
C PHE A 12 1.88 12.28 6.91
N SER A 13 2.70 13.31 7.18
CA SER A 13 2.57 14.61 6.51
C SER A 13 2.86 14.59 5.01
N ALA A 14 3.60 13.58 4.53
CA ALA A 14 3.94 13.46 3.11
C ALA A 14 3.11 12.42 2.36
N THR A 15 2.26 11.67 3.08
CA THR A 15 1.54 10.55 2.48
C THR A 15 0.52 10.98 1.44
N GLU A 16 -0.15 12.11 1.65
CA GLU A 16 -1.10 12.64 0.68
C GLU A 16 -0.45 12.83 -0.70
N GLN A 17 0.74 13.43 -0.72
CA GLN A 17 1.48 13.64 -1.96
C GLN A 17 1.97 12.33 -2.55
N ALA A 18 2.41 11.41 -1.70
CA ALA A 18 2.86 10.09 -2.15
C ALA A 18 1.72 9.34 -2.85
N LEU A 19 0.53 9.36 -2.26
CA LEU A 19 -0.64 8.71 -2.86
C LEU A 19 -1.05 9.36 -4.18
N SER A 20 -0.91 10.68 -4.28
CA SER A 20 -1.17 11.37 -5.55
C SER A 20 -0.24 10.89 -6.66
N LYS A 21 1.04 10.67 -6.34
CA LYS A 21 1.99 10.13 -7.30
C LYS A 21 1.63 8.72 -7.73
N VAL A 22 1.26 7.88 -6.77
CA VAL A 22 0.82 6.51 -7.06
C VAL A 22 -0.40 6.53 -7.96
N GLN A 23 -1.37 7.37 -7.66
CA GLN A 23 -2.59 7.46 -8.43
C GLN A 23 -2.32 7.82 -9.89
N ASN A 24 -1.35 8.69 -10.14
CA ASN A 24 -0.98 9.07 -11.50
C ASN A 24 -0.26 7.97 -12.27
N LEU A 25 0.41 7.05 -11.56
CA LEU A 25 1.21 5.99 -12.18
C LEU A 25 0.50 4.64 -12.20
N TYR A 26 -0.47 4.46 -11.33
CA TYR A 26 -1.13 3.17 -11.11
C TYR A 26 -1.84 2.68 -12.36
N GLN A 27 -1.64 1.39 -12.66
CA GLN A 27 -2.32 0.72 -13.75
C GLN A 27 -2.98 -0.55 -13.22
N SER A 28 -3.99 -1.01 -13.94
CA SER A 28 -4.70 -2.22 -13.56
C SER A 28 -3.74 -3.41 -13.41
N GLY A 29 -3.83 -4.09 -12.28
CA GLY A 29 -2.94 -5.19 -11.95
C GLY A 29 -1.78 -4.80 -11.03
N ASP A 30 -1.53 -3.51 -10.83
CA ASP A 30 -0.54 -3.05 -9.87
C ASP A 30 -1.08 -3.23 -8.44
N ASP A 31 -0.16 -3.29 -7.49
CA ASP A 31 -0.51 -3.44 -6.08
C ASP A 31 0.15 -2.34 -5.24
N VAL A 32 -0.46 -2.07 -4.08
CA VAL A 32 0.00 -1.03 -3.16
C VAL A 32 0.15 -1.62 -1.77
N VAL A 33 1.28 -1.33 -1.13
CA VAL A 33 1.54 -1.67 0.28
C VAL A 33 1.71 -0.37 1.04
N LEU A 34 0.92 -0.19 2.11
CA LEU A 34 1.05 0.94 3.01
C LEU A 34 1.85 0.50 4.23
N MET A 35 2.89 1.26 4.58
CA MET A 35 3.82 0.91 5.64
C MET A 35 3.99 2.07 6.62
N GLY A 36 4.12 1.73 7.91
CA GLY A 36 4.29 2.72 8.95
C GLY A 36 3.12 3.69 9.03
N ASP A 37 3.41 4.97 9.14
CA ASP A 37 2.37 6.00 9.25
C ASP A 37 1.48 6.10 8.03
N ALA A 38 1.96 5.66 6.87
CA ALA A 38 1.15 5.66 5.66
C ALA A 38 -0.08 4.74 5.78
N ALA A 39 -0.03 3.74 6.66
CA ALA A 39 -1.17 2.86 6.90
C ALA A 39 -2.38 3.61 7.45
N LEU A 40 -2.17 4.76 8.07
CA LEU A 40 -3.27 5.59 8.59
C LEU A 40 -4.13 6.19 7.48
N TYR A 41 -3.67 6.15 6.24
CA TYR A 41 -4.41 6.64 5.08
C TYR A 41 -5.30 5.59 4.43
N ILE A 42 -5.61 4.51 5.14
CA ILE A 42 -6.42 3.41 4.60
C ILE A 42 -7.78 3.88 4.08
N GLN A 43 -8.31 4.99 4.62
CA GLN A 43 -9.60 5.53 4.21
C GLN A 43 -9.50 6.58 3.09
N HIS A 44 -8.30 6.85 2.58
CA HIS A 44 -8.13 7.77 1.46
C HIS A 44 -8.94 7.30 0.26
N THR A 45 -9.54 8.24 -0.47
CA THR A 45 -10.43 7.92 -1.59
C THR A 45 -9.78 6.99 -2.62
N PHE A 46 -8.54 7.28 -3.00
CA PHE A 46 -7.81 6.42 -3.94
C PHE A 46 -7.65 5.00 -3.40
N ILE A 47 -7.28 4.88 -2.12
CA ILE A 47 -7.08 3.57 -1.49
C ILE A 47 -8.40 2.77 -1.46
N GLN A 48 -9.51 3.44 -1.18
CA GLN A 48 -10.82 2.79 -1.14
C GLN A 48 -11.26 2.27 -2.52
N GLN A 49 -10.73 2.84 -3.58
CA GLN A 49 -11.05 2.44 -4.95
C GLN A 49 -10.25 1.22 -5.42
N LEU A 50 -9.20 0.84 -4.70
CA LEU A 50 -8.37 -0.30 -5.08
C LEU A 50 -9.09 -1.62 -4.78
N ALA A 51 -8.87 -2.62 -5.63
CA ALA A 51 -9.41 -3.96 -5.39
C ALA A 51 -8.80 -4.59 -4.13
N CYS A 52 -7.54 -4.30 -3.87
CA CYS A 52 -6.82 -4.80 -2.70
C CYS A 52 -5.69 -3.84 -2.34
N VAL A 53 -5.49 -3.61 -1.04
CA VAL A 53 -4.37 -2.87 -0.52
C VAL A 53 -3.76 -3.70 0.63
N PHE A 54 -2.43 -3.73 0.70
CA PHE A 54 -1.72 -4.53 1.69
C PHE A 54 -1.14 -3.64 2.79
N VAL A 55 -1.19 -4.14 4.02
CA VAL A 55 -0.58 -3.49 5.18
C VAL A 55 0.15 -4.56 5.97
N LEU A 56 1.38 -4.26 6.42
CA LEU A 56 2.13 -5.20 7.26
C LEU A 56 1.43 -5.40 8.60
N GLU A 57 1.50 -6.62 9.13
CA GLU A 57 0.83 -6.98 10.38
C GLU A 57 1.18 -6.02 11.52
N GLN A 58 2.46 -5.65 11.63
CA GLN A 58 2.90 -4.74 12.69
C GLN A 58 2.27 -3.35 12.58
N ASP A 59 1.98 -2.90 11.37
CA ASP A 59 1.38 -1.59 11.14
C ASP A 59 -0.13 -1.64 11.23
N ALA A 60 -0.72 -2.82 11.07
CA ALA A 60 -2.16 -3.00 11.15
C ALA A 60 -2.69 -2.75 12.57
N GLU A 61 -1.85 -2.89 13.58
CA GLU A 61 -2.24 -2.59 14.96
C GLU A 61 -2.69 -1.14 15.12
N ASN A 62 -2.11 -0.23 14.37
CA ASN A 62 -2.43 1.19 14.43
C ASN A 62 -3.77 1.52 13.79
N ILE A 63 -4.32 0.60 13.01
CA ILE A 63 -5.57 0.81 12.28
C ILE A 63 -6.60 -0.27 12.60
N ALA A 64 -6.43 -0.96 13.73
CA ALA A 64 -7.30 -2.08 14.10
C ALA A 64 -8.77 -1.68 14.21
N ALA A 65 -9.06 -0.41 14.53
CA ALA A 65 -10.42 0.10 14.61
C ALA A 65 -11.01 0.50 13.26
N ILE A 66 -10.19 0.51 12.20
CA ILE A 66 -10.60 0.92 10.86
C ILE A 66 -10.64 -0.32 9.97
N LEU A 67 -11.85 -0.77 9.63
CA LEU A 67 -12.02 -1.93 8.77
C LEU A 67 -12.33 -1.48 7.35
N SER A 68 -11.63 -2.07 6.39
CA SER A 68 -11.88 -1.85 4.98
C SER A 68 -11.97 -3.19 4.28
N SER A 69 -12.97 -3.35 3.40
CA SER A 69 -13.20 -4.61 2.72
C SER A 69 -12.08 -4.99 1.76
N ASN A 70 -11.27 -4.03 1.33
CA ASN A 70 -10.17 -4.27 0.40
C ASN A 70 -8.81 -4.41 1.10
N LEU A 71 -8.78 -4.39 2.44
CA LEU A 71 -7.55 -4.46 3.21
C LEU A 71 -7.12 -5.91 3.43
N GLU A 72 -5.84 -6.19 3.17
CA GLU A 72 -5.24 -7.47 3.51
C GLU A 72 -3.99 -7.22 4.34
N THR A 73 -3.92 -7.81 5.53
CA THR A 73 -2.72 -7.73 6.37
C THR A 73 -1.77 -8.85 5.96
N ILE A 74 -0.48 -8.55 5.90
CA ILE A 74 0.53 -9.50 5.44
C ILE A 74 1.70 -9.56 6.39
N SER A 75 2.34 -10.73 6.45
CA SER A 75 3.60 -10.91 7.16
C SER A 75 4.76 -10.39 6.34
N TYR A 76 5.95 -10.29 6.94
CA TYR A 76 7.16 -9.96 6.22
C TYR A 76 7.48 -11.01 5.14
N ALA A 77 7.21 -12.28 5.42
CA ALA A 77 7.44 -13.35 4.44
C ALA A 77 6.57 -13.14 3.20
N ARG A 78 5.29 -12.81 3.41
CA ARG A 78 4.38 -12.52 2.29
C ARG A 78 4.80 -11.28 1.54
N PHE A 79 5.26 -10.25 2.26
CA PHE A 79 5.76 -9.03 1.66
C PHE A 79 6.94 -9.32 0.73
N ALA A 80 7.89 -10.17 1.16
CA ALA A 80 9.02 -10.57 0.33
C ALA A 80 8.55 -11.28 -0.95
N GLU A 81 7.55 -12.15 -0.84
CA GLU A 81 6.97 -12.82 -2.00
C GLU A 81 6.37 -11.82 -2.98
N LEU A 82 5.66 -10.80 -2.47
CA LEU A 82 5.08 -9.77 -3.33
C LEU A 82 6.17 -9.03 -4.09
N CYS A 83 7.28 -8.69 -3.43
CA CYS A 83 8.39 -8.02 -4.09
C CYS A 83 8.99 -8.87 -5.21
N LEU A 84 9.06 -10.20 -5.02
CA LEU A 84 9.59 -11.10 -6.02
C LEU A 84 8.63 -11.34 -7.18
N ASN A 85 7.33 -11.22 -6.94
CA ASN A 85 6.33 -11.52 -7.95
C ASN A 85 5.98 -10.33 -8.84
N HIS A 86 6.52 -9.15 -8.54
CA HIS A 86 6.28 -7.96 -9.34
C HIS A 86 7.53 -7.64 -10.16
N SER A 87 7.31 -7.08 -11.35
CA SER A 87 8.42 -6.73 -12.25
C SER A 87 9.23 -5.58 -11.70
N ARG A 88 8.62 -4.73 -10.88
CA ARG A 88 9.23 -3.51 -10.41
C ARG A 88 8.60 -3.10 -9.08
N CYS A 89 9.44 -2.58 -8.19
CA CYS A 89 8.98 -2.01 -6.92
C CYS A 89 9.37 -0.54 -6.86
N ILE A 90 8.43 0.32 -6.54
CA ILE A 90 8.67 1.75 -6.42
C ILE A 90 8.38 2.16 -4.98
N SER A 91 9.40 2.68 -4.30
CA SER A 91 9.27 3.16 -2.92
C SER A 91 9.00 4.65 -2.90
N LEU A 92 8.02 5.04 -2.09
CA LEU A 92 7.62 6.43 -1.89
C LEU A 92 7.83 6.75 -0.41
N LYS A 93 8.81 7.59 -0.14
CA LYS A 93 9.22 7.94 1.23
C LYS A 93 8.88 9.38 1.56
#